data_d86ccfaedaf9189cf0125df5a0ba76e3
#
_entry.id   d86ccfaedaf9189cf0125df5a0ba76e3
#
_cell.length_a   1.000
_cell.length_b   1.000
_cell.length_c   1.000
_cell.angle_alpha   90.00
_cell.angle_beta   90.00
_cell.angle_gamma   90.00
#
_symmetry.space_group_name_H-M   'P 1'
#
loop_
_entity.id
_entity.type
_entity.pdbx_description
1 polymer ?
#
loop_
_entity_poly.entity_id
_entity_poly.type
_entity_poly.pdbx_seq_one_letter_code
_entity_poly.pdbx_strand_id
1 'polypeptide(L)'
;DIARGRAIVASLSYVASGSGLRRFVEGEYAMPSLGHCLCRAVQFEFEGRPSATFHCHCESCRRATSSPMTTWLTVPRAAFRLIKGEPSVYESSPGVRRGFCAVCGSPLFYGNDKSPDEIDLLAASLGDPTSVAPARHVFVQEQLPWFEVHDQLPRYATTMRSGAPPVRHGPR
;
A
#
# COMPACT_ATOMS: atom_id res chain seq x y z
N ASP A 1 -26.85 10.55 31.94
CA ASP A 1 -25.62 11.25 32.39
C ASP A 1 -24.62 11.31 31.25
N ILE A 2 -24.43 12.54 30.79
CA ILE A 2 -23.59 12.85 29.61
C ILE A 2 -22.15 13.03 30.09
N ALA A 3 -21.27 12.09 29.77
CA ALA A 3 -19.85 12.19 30.05
C ALA A 3 -19.19 13.19 29.07
N ARG A 4 -18.63 14.24 29.63
CA ARG A 4 -17.98 15.37 28.98
C ARG A 4 -16.69 14.93 28.28
N GLY A 5 -16.62 15.09 26.95
CA GLY A 5 -15.39 15.02 26.18
C GLY A 5 -14.49 16.21 26.52
N ARG A 6 -13.26 15.94 26.94
CA ARG A 6 -12.21 16.95 27.10
C ARG A 6 -11.68 17.35 25.74
N ALA A 7 -11.88 18.58 25.37
CA ALA A 7 -11.18 19.21 24.25
C ALA A 7 -9.71 19.45 24.66
N ILE A 8 -8.78 18.87 23.95
CA ILE A 8 -7.35 19.17 24.08
C ILE A 8 -7.07 20.39 23.23
N VAL A 9 -6.75 21.51 23.89
CA VAL A 9 -6.36 22.76 23.24
C VAL A 9 -4.90 22.61 22.80
N ALA A 10 -4.66 22.62 21.50
CA ALA A 10 -3.32 22.64 20.92
C ALA A 10 -2.67 24.01 21.19
N SER A 11 -1.49 24.02 21.77
CA SER A 11 -0.69 25.23 21.99
C SER A 11 -0.03 25.66 20.69
N LEU A 12 -0.21 26.93 20.32
CA LEU A 12 0.41 27.56 19.15
C LEU A 12 1.76 28.14 19.57
N SER A 13 2.85 27.63 19.02
CA SER A 13 4.19 28.21 19.15
C SER A 13 4.53 28.99 17.87
N TYR A 14 4.91 30.27 18.00
CA TYR A 14 5.36 31.10 16.88
C TYR A 14 6.89 31.26 16.92
N VAL A 15 7.56 30.97 15.84
CA VAL A 15 8.99 31.35 15.63
C VAL A 15 9.03 32.36 14.49
N ALA A 16 9.52 33.56 14.79
CA ALA A 16 9.70 34.62 13.79
C ALA A 16 11.06 34.45 13.09
N SER A 17 11.03 34.17 11.77
CA SER A 17 12.18 34.38 10.88
C SER A 17 11.75 35.26 9.72
N GLY A 18 12.55 36.26 9.38
CA GLY A 18 12.26 37.29 8.39
C GLY A 18 11.91 36.72 7.01
N SER A 19 10.82 37.22 6.46
CA SER A 19 10.20 36.91 5.17
C SER A 19 9.17 35.77 5.18
N GLY A 20 7.95 36.08 5.65
CA GLY A 20 6.75 35.27 5.39
C GLY A 20 6.41 34.24 6.48
N LEU A 21 5.32 34.50 7.20
CA LEU A 21 4.74 33.54 8.15
C LEU A 21 4.29 32.28 7.40
N ARG A 22 5.04 31.17 7.55
CA ARG A 22 4.53 29.83 7.24
C ARG A 22 3.92 29.24 8.53
N ARG A 23 2.62 29.00 8.47
CA ARG A 23 1.94 28.21 9.50
C ARG A 23 2.46 26.77 9.42
N PHE A 24 3.25 26.34 10.37
CA PHE A 24 3.44 24.93 10.66
C PHE A 24 2.35 24.51 11.65
N VAL A 25 1.40 23.74 11.20
CA VAL A 25 0.48 23.03 12.08
C VAL A 25 1.17 21.74 12.48
N GLU A 26 1.87 21.74 13.63
CA GLU A 26 2.32 20.48 14.24
C GLU A 26 1.09 19.72 14.70
N GLY A 27 0.88 18.51 14.17
CA GLY A 27 -0.14 17.58 14.63
C GLY A 27 -1.40 17.50 13.77
N GLU A 28 -1.27 17.52 12.44
CA GLU A 28 -2.33 16.99 11.60
C GLU A 28 -2.31 15.46 11.79
N TYR A 29 -3.15 14.94 12.69
CA TYR A 29 -3.49 13.53 12.74
C TYR A 29 -4.15 13.19 11.40
N ALA A 30 -3.35 12.78 10.45
CA ALA A 30 -3.90 12.24 9.21
C ALA A 30 -4.81 11.07 9.60
N MET A 31 -6.09 11.17 9.24
CA MET A 31 -7.06 10.09 9.48
C MET A 31 -6.48 8.79 8.90
N PRO A 32 -6.59 7.66 9.62
CA PRO A 32 -6.07 6.40 9.12
C PRO A 32 -6.73 6.04 7.80
N SER A 33 -5.95 5.51 6.88
CA SER A 33 -6.47 4.95 5.64
C SER A 33 -7.16 3.63 5.93
N LEU A 34 -8.42 3.50 5.52
CA LEU A 34 -9.23 2.31 5.73
C LEU A 34 -9.21 1.41 4.48
N GLY A 35 -9.33 0.11 4.69
CA GLY A 35 -9.49 -0.86 3.61
C GLY A 35 -10.34 -2.06 4.03
N HIS A 36 -10.85 -2.81 3.05
CA HIS A 36 -11.70 -3.97 3.33
C HIS A 36 -11.76 -4.95 2.16
N CYS A 37 -12.15 -6.18 2.45
CA CYS A 37 -12.53 -7.17 1.44
C CYS A 37 -13.90 -6.83 0.81
N LEU A 38 -14.23 -7.49 -0.30
CA LEU A 38 -15.49 -7.25 -1.02
C LEU A 38 -16.74 -7.34 -0.12
N CYS A 39 -16.83 -8.35 0.74
CA CYS A 39 -17.98 -8.55 1.62
C CYS A 39 -17.89 -7.77 2.95
N ARG A 40 -16.80 -7.03 3.19
CA ARG A 40 -16.55 -6.29 4.44
C ARG A 40 -16.48 -7.14 5.71
N ALA A 41 -16.30 -8.45 5.58
CA ALA A 41 -16.07 -9.33 6.72
C ALA A 41 -14.68 -9.09 7.34
N VAL A 42 -13.68 -8.71 6.52
CA VAL A 42 -12.36 -8.32 6.95
C VAL A 42 -12.16 -6.84 6.63
N GLN A 43 -11.75 -6.06 7.64
CA GLN A 43 -11.45 -4.63 7.52
C GLN A 43 -10.13 -4.34 8.20
N PHE A 44 -9.38 -3.41 7.65
CA PHE A 44 -8.08 -2.99 8.16
C PHE A 44 -7.92 -1.47 8.06
N GLU A 45 -6.93 -0.97 8.78
CA GLU A 45 -6.47 0.41 8.66
C GLU A 45 -4.96 0.48 8.72
N PHE A 46 -4.41 1.57 8.23
CA PHE A 46 -3.01 1.93 8.45
C PHE A 46 -2.86 3.45 8.61
N GLU A 47 -1.81 3.82 9.33
CA GLU A 47 -1.46 5.23 9.59
C GLU A 47 -0.28 5.66 8.71
N GLY A 48 -0.25 6.95 8.39
CA GLY A 48 0.85 7.56 7.64
C GLY A 48 0.78 7.31 6.13
N ARG A 49 1.86 7.65 5.46
CA ARG A 49 1.99 7.47 4.00
C ARG A 49 2.67 6.14 3.68
N PRO A 50 2.24 5.43 2.62
CA PRO A 50 2.96 4.28 2.12
C PRO A 50 4.43 4.63 1.81
N SER A 51 5.35 3.75 2.19
CA SER A 51 6.78 3.88 1.85
C SER A 51 7.06 3.59 0.38
N ALA A 52 6.19 2.82 -0.26
CA ALA A 52 6.25 2.54 -1.69
C ALA A 52 4.86 2.25 -2.26
N THR A 53 4.67 2.59 -3.54
CA THR A 53 3.49 2.23 -4.33
C THR A 53 3.96 1.76 -5.71
N PHE A 54 3.43 0.64 -6.18
CA PHE A 54 3.92 0.06 -7.43
C PHE A 54 2.93 -0.90 -8.09
N HIS A 55 3.08 -1.01 -9.40
CA HIS A 55 2.48 -2.06 -10.21
C HIS A 55 3.42 -3.25 -10.29
N CYS A 56 2.94 -4.44 -9.93
CA CYS A 56 3.71 -5.69 -10.00
C CYS A 56 3.18 -6.58 -11.14
N HIS A 57 4.10 -7.00 -12.03
CA HIS A 57 3.80 -7.87 -13.17
C HIS A 57 4.23 -9.34 -12.93
N CYS A 58 4.79 -9.69 -11.76
CA CYS A 58 5.32 -11.03 -11.53
C CYS A 58 4.23 -12.10 -11.60
N GLU A 59 4.59 -13.29 -12.04
CA GLU A 59 3.69 -14.43 -12.18
C GLU A 59 2.94 -14.76 -10.88
N SER A 60 3.65 -14.75 -9.74
CA SER A 60 3.06 -15.06 -8.44
C SER A 60 1.94 -14.09 -8.04
N CYS A 61 2.12 -12.77 -8.28
CA CYS A 61 1.09 -11.79 -7.99
C CYS A 61 -0.10 -11.93 -8.94
N ARG A 62 0.17 -12.13 -10.24
CA ARG A 62 -0.89 -12.36 -11.24
C ARG A 62 -1.75 -13.57 -10.89
N ARG A 63 -1.12 -14.70 -10.52
CA ARG A 63 -1.84 -15.92 -10.11
C ARG A 63 -2.62 -15.73 -8.82
N ALA A 64 -2.03 -15.03 -7.84
CA ALA A 64 -2.67 -14.80 -6.54
C ALA A 64 -3.90 -13.88 -6.61
N THR A 65 -4.03 -13.08 -7.66
CA THR A 65 -5.12 -12.10 -7.82
C THR A 65 -5.97 -12.34 -9.07
N SER A 66 -5.59 -13.32 -9.91
CA SER A 66 -6.21 -13.56 -11.24
C SER A 66 -6.29 -12.30 -12.11
N SER A 67 -5.28 -11.42 -11.98
CA SER A 67 -5.18 -10.14 -12.68
C SER A 67 -3.91 -10.08 -13.53
N PRO A 68 -3.89 -9.42 -14.69
CA PRO A 68 -2.68 -9.26 -15.50
C PRO A 68 -1.59 -8.44 -14.82
N MET A 69 -1.96 -7.64 -13.81
CA MET A 69 -1.08 -6.78 -13.02
C MET A 69 -1.73 -6.54 -11.65
N THR A 70 -0.93 -6.34 -10.63
CA THR A 70 -1.41 -6.07 -9.27
C THR A 70 -0.81 -4.76 -8.77
N THR A 71 -1.63 -3.88 -8.20
CA THR A 71 -1.15 -2.64 -7.59
C THR A 71 -1.02 -2.81 -6.08
N TRP A 72 0.18 -2.51 -5.58
CA TRP A 72 0.55 -2.64 -4.19
C TRP A 72 0.92 -1.30 -3.57
N LEU A 73 0.69 -1.20 -2.26
CA LEU A 73 1.31 -0.18 -1.41
C LEU A 73 2.01 -0.88 -0.23
N THR A 74 3.23 -0.45 0.06
CA THR A 74 4.01 -0.93 1.20
C THR A 74 3.81 0.03 2.36
N VAL A 75 3.46 -0.50 3.53
CA VAL A 75 3.37 0.28 4.78
C VAL A 75 4.20 -0.38 5.87
N PRO A 76 4.67 0.39 6.88
CA PRO A 76 5.28 -0.19 8.05
C PRO A 76 4.30 -1.17 8.73
N ARG A 77 4.79 -2.35 9.09
CA ARG A 77 3.97 -3.36 9.76
C ARG A 77 3.34 -2.84 11.06
N ALA A 78 4.08 -2.00 11.79
CA ALA A 78 3.61 -1.38 13.03
C ALA A 78 2.46 -0.37 12.83
N ALA A 79 2.34 0.19 11.62
CA ALA A 79 1.26 1.12 11.28
C ALA A 79 -0.03 0.42 10.80
N PHE A 80 0.03 -0.88 10.52
CA PHE A 80 -1.10 -1.67 10.03
C PHE A 80 -1.85 -2.35 11.17
N ARG A 81 -3.19 -2.29 11.12
CA ARG A 81 -4.08 -2.99 12.07
C ARG A 81 -5.28 -3.61 11.37
N LEU A 82 -5.66 -4.80 11.80
CA LEU A 82 -6.97 -5.37 11.51
C LEU A 82 -7.98 -4.75 12.49
N ILE A 83 -9.06 -4.17 11.98
CA ILE A 83 -10.10 -3.55 12.81
C ILE A 83 -11.38 -4.38 12.85
N LYS A 84 -11.54 -5.34 11.91
CA LYS A 84 -12.65 -6.29 11.90
C LYS A 84 -12.25 -7.57 11.19
N GLY A 85 -12.72 -8.70 11.74
CA GLY A 85 -12.54 -10.04 11.18
C GLY A 85 -11.10 -10.51 11.16
N GLU A 86 -10.91 -11.76 10.75
CA GLU A 86 -9.61 -12.41 10.65
C GLU A 86 -9.43 -12.95 9.24
N PRO A 87 -8.39 -12.50 8.50
CA PRO A 87 -8.09 -13.05 7.19
C PRO A 87 -7.47 -14.43 7.30
N SER A 88 -7.77 -15.31 6.37
CA SER A 88 -6.98 -16.52 6.15
C SER A 88 -5.65 -16.18 5.53
N VAL A 89 -4.64 -16.99 5.84
CA VAL A 89 -3.27 -16.80 5.36
C VAL A 89 -2.82 -18.06 4.62
N TYR A 90 -2.32 -17.88 3.40
CA TYR A 90 -1.69 -18.92 2.60
C TYR A 90 -0.19 -18.64 2.50
N GLU A 91 0.64 -19.61 2.90
CA GLU A 91 2.08 -19.57 2.69
C GLU A 91 2.39 -20.01 1.27
N SER A 92 2.59 -19.04 0.39
CA SER A 92 2.76 -19.30 -1.05
C SER A 92 4.17 -19.78 -1.44
N SER A 93 5.14 -19.55 -0.55
CA SER A 93 6.50 -20.08 -0.57
C SER A 93 7.14 -19.88 0.80
N PRO A 94 8.26 -20.53 1.15
CA PRO A 94 8.88 -20.36 2.47
C PRO A 94 9.09 -18.91 2.85
N GLY A 95 8.45 -18.48 3.96
CA GLY A 95 8.50 -17.14 4.48
C GLY A 95 7.66 -16.11 3.73
N VAL A 96 6.81 -16.51 2.76
CA VAL A 96 5.93 -15.60 2.02
C VAL A 96 4.47 -15.91 2.33
N ARG A 97 3.79 -14.97 2.94
CA ARG A 97 2.39 -15.08 3.38
C ARG A 97 1.48 -14.16 2.58
N ARG A 98 0.33 -14.69 2.16
CA ARG A 98 -0.71 -13.94 1.46
C ARG A 98 -2.00 -14.04 2.24
N GLY A 99 -2.51 -12.88 2.69
CA GLY A 99 -3.76 -12.78 3.42
C GLY A 99 -4.94 -12.55 2.48
N PHE A 100 -6.03 -13.23 2.76
CA PHE A 100 -7.27 -13.13 2.00
C PHE A 100 -8.48 -13.34 2.89
N CYS A 101 -9.63 -12.87 2.47
CA CYS A 101 -10.88 -13.08 3.17
C CYS A 101 -11.40 -14.51 2.92
N ALA A 102 -11.57 -15.31 3.96
CA ALA A 102 -12.10 -16.68 3.84
C ALA A 102 -13.56 -16.72 3.35
N VAL A 103 -14.33 -15.64 3.53
CA VAL A 103 -15.75 -15.58 3.15
C VAL A 103 -15.95 -15.27 1.67
N CYS A 104 -15.21 -14.30 1.12
CA CYS A 104 -15.41 -13.85 -0.26
C CYS A 104 -14.19 -14.03 -1.18
N GLY A 105 -13.08 -14.59 -0.67
CA GLY A 105 -11.88 -14.86 -1.44
C GLY A 105 -11.04 -13.62 -1.77
N SER A 106 -11.45 -12.39 -1.42
CA SER A 106 -10.71 -11.18 -1.73
C SER A 106 -9.29 -11.26 -1.18
N PRO A 107 -8.23 -11.16 -2.01
CA PRO A 107 -6.87 -11.01 -1.54
C PRO A 107 -6.71 -9.62 -0.90
N LEU A 108 -5.88 -9.51 0.16
CA LEU A 108 -5.76 -8.28 0.94
C LEU A 108 -4.32 -7.83 1.12
N PHE A 109 -3.41 -8.73 1.54
CA PHE A 109 -2.05 -8.37 1.86
C PHE A 109 -1.03 -9.45 1.49
N TYR A 110 0.22 -9.01 1.47
CA TYR A 110 1.41 -9.83 1.30
C TYR A 110 2.43 -9.48 2.37
N GLY A 111 3.02 -10.50 2.98
CA GLY A 111 4.13 -10.38 3.93
C GLY A 111 5.28 -11.30 3.54
N ASN A 112 6.51 -10.88 3.87
CA ASN A 112 7.72 -11.62 3.55
C ASN A 112 8.71 -11.52 4.72
N ASP A 113 9.25 -12.65 5.18
CA ASP A 113 10.22 -12.71 6.27
C ASP A 113 11.54 -12.00 5.98
N LYS A 114 11.84 -11.73 4.69
CA LYS A 114 12.98 -10.88 4.30
C LYS A 114 12.74 -9.39 4.56
N SER A 115 11.51 -8.99 4.84
CA SER A 115 11.10 -7.61 5.17
C SER A 115 10.03 -7.66 6.27
N PRO A 116 10.37 -8.13 7.48
CA PRO A 116 9.38 -8.39 8.53
C PRO A 116 8.68 -7.12 9.03
N ASP A 117 9.35 -5.98 8.89
CA ASP A 117 8.85 -4.67 9.33
C ASP A 117 7.92 -3.99 8.30
N GLU A 118 7.65 -4.66 7.18
CA GLU A 118 6.79 -4.17 6.11
C GLU A 118 5.62 -5.11 5.85
N ILE A 119 4.53 -4.56 5.34
CA ILE A 119 3.41 -5.30 4.77
C ILE A 119 2.97 -4.60 3.49
N ASP A 120 2.76 -5.38 2.43
CA ASP A 120 2.20 -4.87 1.20
C ASP A 120 0.68 -5.10 1.20
N LEU A 121 -0.07 -4.04 0.93
CA LEU A 121 -1.53 -4.06 0.83
C LEU A 121 -1.94 -3.89 -0.62
N LEU A 122 -3.03 -4.53 -1.01
CA LEU A 122 -3.63 -4.31 -2.33
C LEU A 122 -4.29 -2.93 -2.39
N ALA A 123 -3.82 -2.06 -3.28
CA ALA A 123 -4.32 -0.68 -3.39
C ALA A 123 -5.83 -0.64 -3.69
N ALA A 124 -6.34 -1.57 -4.51
CA ALA A 124 -7.76 -1.65 -4.84
C ALA A 124 -8.66 -2.11 -3.68
N SER A 125 -8.09 -2.58 -2.55
CA SER A 125 -8.84 -2.92 -1.35
C SER A 125 -9.03 -1.75 -0.38
N LEU A 126 -8.44 -0.58 -0.68
CA LEU A 126 -8.67 0.64 0.11
C LEU A 126 -10.11 1.13 -0.03
N GLY A 127 -10.64 1.75 1.01
CA GLY A 127 -11.94 2.42 0.99
C GLY A 127 -11.97 3.61 0.01
N ASP A 128 -10.84 4.30 -0.10
CA ASP A 128 -10.57 5.28 -1.17
C ASP A 128 -9.28 4.91 -1.90
N PRO A 129 -9.32 4.10 -2.98
CA PRO A 129 -8.14 3.74 -3.74
C PRO A 129 -7.55 4.90 -4.54
N THR A 130 -8.25 6.03 -4.68
CA THR A 130 -7.74 7.23 -5.36
C THR A 130 -6.76 8.01 -4.51
N SER A 131 -6.72 7.76 -3.21
CA SER A 131 -5.79 8.39 -2.26
C SER A 131 -4.33 7.98 -2.47
N VAL A 132 -4.08 6.90 -3.24
CA VAL A 132 -2.74 6.41 -3.56
C VAL A 132 -2.58 6.28 -5.08
N ALA A 133 -1.40 6.66 -5.57
CA ALA A 133 -1.04 6.47 -6.97
C ALA A 133 0.22 5.60 -7.06
N PRO A 134 0.27 4.61 -7.98
CA PRO A 134 1.49 3.85 -8.22
C PRO A 134 2.59 4.76 -8.78
N ALA A 135 3.82 4.54 -8.33
CA ALA A 135 4.97 5.36 -8.71
C ALA A 135 5.91 4.65 -9.71
N ARG A 136 5.67 3.38 -10.00
CA ARG A 136 6.55 2.55 -10.84
C ARG A 136 5.94 1.22 -11.20
N HIS A 137 6.57 0.52 -12.17
CA HIS A 137 6.35 -0.89 -12.46
C HIS A 137 7.54 -1.73 -12.02
N VAL A 138 7.27 -2.92 -11.45
CA VAL A 138 8.29 -3.91 -11.10
C VAL A 138 7.97 -5.25 -11.75
N PHE A 139 9.02 -6.08 -11.97
CA PHE A 139 8.93 -7.37 -12.64
C PHE A 139 8.34 -7.30 -14.06
N VAL A 140 8.67 -6.23 -14.81
CA VAL A 140 8.15 -6.07 -16.18
C VAL A 140 8.70 -7.11 -17.15
N GLN A 141 9.78 -7.83 -16.83
CA GLN A 141 10.24 -8.99 -17.60
C GLN A 141 9.22 -10.13 -17.66
N GLU A 142 8.31 -10.18 -16.67
CA GLU A 142 7.24 -11.18 -16.56
C GLU A 142 5.87 -10.63 -17.04
N GLN A 143 5.84 -9.39 -17.54
CA GLN A 143 4.61 -8.78 -18.06
C GLN A 143 4.02 -9.62 -19.20
N LEU A 144 2.71 -9.81 -19.16
CA LEU A 144 2.00 -10.52 -20.22
C LEU A 144 2.08 -9.73 -21.52
N PRO A 145 2.44 -10.36 -22.66
CA PRO A 145 2.68 -9.65 -23.91
C PRO A 145 1.43 -8.99 -24.51
N TRP A 146 0.25 -9.45 -24.14
CA TRP A 146 -1.04 -8.90 -24.57
C TRP A 146 -1.59 -7.81 -23.64
N PHE A 147 -0.91 -7.52 -22.51
CA PHE A 147 -1.33 -6.50 -21.55
C PHE A 147 -0.37 -5.31 -21.61
N GLU A 148 -0.77 -4.27 -22.34
CA GLU A 148 0.00 -3.05 -22.44
C GLU A 148 -0.51 -1.97 -21.47
N VAL A 149 0.42 -1.28 -20.83
CA VAL A 149 0.14 -0.14 -19.95
C VAL A 149 0.85 1.07 -20.50
N HIS A 150 0.07 2.05 -20.94
CA HIS A 150 0.57 3.29 -21.55
C HIS A 150 0.63 4.41 -20.52
N ASP A 151 1.70 4.42 -19.73
CA ASP A 151 2.02 5.49 -18.78
C ASP A 151 3.52 5.85 -18.86
N GLN A 152 3.95 6.83 -18.09
CA GLN A 152 5.33 7.30 -18.06
C GLN A 152 6.08 6.85 -16.79
N LEU A 153 5.52 5.88 -16.04
CA LEU A 153 6.12 5.41 -14.80
C LEU A 153 7.42 4.63 -15.08
N PRO A 154 8.45 4.79 -14.23
CA PRO A 154 9.65 3.98 -14.32
C PRO A 154 9.35 2.48 -14.27
N ARG A 155 10.01 1.70 -15.11
CA ARG A 155 9.80 0.25 -15.25
C ARG A 155 11.08 -0.52 -14.89
N TYR A 156 10.97 -1.48 -13.99
CA TYR A 156 12.10 -2.28 -13.51
C TYR A 156 11.92 -3.73 -13.92
N ALA A 157 12.96 -4.32 -14.49
CA ALA A 157 12.95 -5.73 -14.92
C ALA A 157 12.54 -6.67 -13.78
N THR A 158 13.09 -6.42 -12.59
CA THR A 158 12.77 -7.13 -11.35
C THR A 158 12.30 -6.14 -10.29
N THR A 159 12.80 -6.23 -9.06
CA THR A 159 12.52 -5.27 -7.98
C THR A 159 13.50 -4.10 -8.02
N MET A 160 13.08 -2.94 -7.53
CA MET A 160 14.01 -1.81 -7.30
C MET A 160 15.14 -2.12 -6.32
N ARG A 161 14.93 -3.03 -5.39
CA ARG A 161 15.96 -3.43 -4.40
C ARG A 161 17.16 -4.13 -5.04
N SER A 162 17.05 -4.53 -6.31
CA SER A 162 18.18 -5.07 -7.07
C SER A 162 19.25 -4.03 -7.42
N GLY A 163 18.95 -2.73 -7.27
CA GLY A 163 19.83 -1.63 -7.67
C GLY A 163 19.95 -1.44 -9.19
N ALA A 164 19.30 -2.28 -10.00
CA ALA A 164 19.32 -2.13 -11.44
C ALA A 164 18.55 -0.87 -11.89
N PRO A 165 19.03 -0.14 -12.91
CA PRO A 165 18.33 1.01 -13.44
C PRO A 165 17.00 0.59 -14.09
N PRO A 166 16.05 1.54 -14.25
CA PRO A 166 14.83 1.27 -15.00
C PRO A 166 15.14 0.84 -16.44
N VAL A 167 14.37 -0.12 -16.94
CA VAL A 167 14.45 -0.50 -18.36
C VAL A 167 13.84 0.60 -19.23
N ARG A 168 14.45 0.87 -20.38
CA ARG A 168 13.92 1.85 -21.33
C ARG A 168 12.64 1.32 -21.97
N HIS A 169 11.66 2.20 -22.15
CA HIS A 169 10.56 1.95 -23.05
C HIS A 169 11.13 1.88 -24.49
N GLY A 170 11.19 0.67 -25.05
CA GLY A 170 11.42 0.51 -26.46
C GLY A 170 10.09 0.31 -27.17
N PRO A 171 9.92 0.79 -28.41
CA PRO A 171 8.82 0.32 -29.24
C PRO A 171 9.00 -1.19 -29.46
N ARG A 172 7.94 -1.95 -29.27
CA ARG A 172 7.87 -3.35 -29.73
C ARG A 172 7.50 -3.40 -31.18
#